data_206b8b290434b89d429f1f6789e3931a
#
_entry.id   206b8b290434b89d429f1f6789e3931a
#
_cell.length_a   1.000
_cell.length_b   1.000
_cell.length_c   1.000
_cell.angle_alpha   90.00
_cell.angle_beta   90.00
_cell.angle_gamma   90.00
#
_symmetry.space_group_name_H-M   'P 1'
#
loop_
_entity.id
_entity.type
_entity.pdbx_description
1 polymer ?
#
loop_
_entity_poly.entity_id
_entity_poly.type
_entity_poly.pdbx_seq_one_letter_code
_entity_poly.pdbx_strand_id
1 'polypeptide(L)'
;MAQYLLVHGAWHGAWCWQHVTEGLIRAGHSAHAVTLTGLGERSHLLHRGIDLETHVQDVLQALDAQEMQNAILVVHSYAGMLGTAVADRRANQLKHLVYLDAVVPKPGESWSSTHASATQKSRIDAAAESINNSFPPPDPSVFGLAAEDYDWVQRRQTPHPGGSYQHVLNFDAARVASVPRTFINCTVPPLATIDAVRRRVIDPQFWEGLWIQNASVIEMKTGHDPMISAPKELTALLLACADP
;
A
#
# COMPACT_ATOMS: atom_id res chain seq x y z
N MET A 1 1.60 -13.47 -20.04
CA MET A 1 0.60 -13.31 -18.97
C MET A 1 1.33 -12.93 -17.69
N ALA A 2 1.06 -11.75 -17.13
CA ALA A 2 1.64 -11.30 -15.85
C ALA A 2 0.74 -11.72 -14.68
N GLN A 3 1.32 -11.81 -13.47
CA GLN A 3 0.64 -12.12 -12.22
C GLN A 3 0.70 -10.89 -11.32
N TYR A 4 -0.44 -10.35 -10.92
CA TYR A 4 -0.54 -9.18 -10.04
C TYR A 4 -1.00 -9.59 -8.65
N LEU A 5 -0.29 -9.12 -7.62
CA LEU A 5 -0.73 -9.18 -6.23
C LEU A 5 -1.03 -7.76 -5.76
N LEU A 6 -2.28 -7.50 -5.38
CA LEU A 6 -2.80 -6.18 -5.02
C LEU A 6 -3.03 -6.09 -3.51
N VAL A 7 -2.38 -5.14 -2.85
CA VAL A 7 -2.43 -4.98 -1.39
C VAL A 7 -2.97 -3.60 -1.04
N HIS A 8 -4.08 -3.57 -0.31
CA HIS A 8 -4.77 -2.35 0.09
C HIS A 8 -4.06 -1.57 1.20
N GLY A 9 -4.40 -0.29 1.32
CA GLY A 9 -3.95 0.61 2.38
C GLY A 9 -4.64 0.37 3.73
N ALA A 10 -4.44 1.31 4.67
CA ALA A 10 -5.11 1.26 5.96
C ALA A 10 -6.63 1.33 5.80
N TRP A 11 -7.36 0.74 6.74
CA TRP A 11 -8.83 0.73 6.86
C TRP A 11 -9.62 0.04 5.75
N HIS A 12 -8.97 -0.38 4.66
CA HIS A 12 -9.59 -1.02 3.49
C HIS A 12 -9.55 -2.56 3.58
N GLY A 13 -9.89 -3.21 2.50
CA GLY A 13 -9.81 -4.66 2.26
C GLY A 13 -9.64 -4.93 0.77
N ALA A 14 -9.54 -6.20 0.36
CA ALA A 14 -9.42 -6.60 -1.04
C ALA A 14 -10.56 -6.03 -1.93
N TRP A 15 -11.71 -5.74 -1.34
CA TRP A 15 -12.88 -5.16 -2.00
C TRP A 15 -12.56 -3.88 -2.78
N CYS A 16 -11.61 -3.05 -2.33
CA CYS A 16 -11.29 -1.79 -3.00
C CYS A 16 -10.64 -1.99 -4.38
N TRP A 17 -10.08 -3.16 -4.63
CA TRP A 17 -9.41 -3.51 -5.88
C TRP A 17 -10.34 -4.14 -6.93
N GLN A 18 -11.64 -4.31 -6.65
CA GLN A 18 -12.57 -5.05 -7.50
C GLN A 18 -12.47 -4.65 -8.97
N HIS A 19 -12.59 -3.35 -9.28
CA HIS A 19 -12.61 -2.86 -10.67
C HIS A 19 -11.26 -3.00 -11.38
N VAL A 20 -10.15 -2.82 -10.63
CA VAL A 20 -8.80 -3.01 -11.17
C VAL A 20 -8.54 -4.49 -11.44
N THR A 21 -8.91 -5.38 -10.51
CA THR A 21 -8.81 -6.84 -10.68
C THR A 21 -9.55 -7.30 -11.94
N GLU A 22 -10.81 -6.86 -12.11
CA GLU A 22 -11.60 -7.16 -13.31
C GLU A 22 -10.95 -6.63 -14.59
N GLY A 23 -10.35 -5.44 -14.54
CA GLY A 23 -9.63 -4.82 -15.66
C GLY A 23 -8.41 -5.62 -16.08
N LEU A 24 -7.58 -6.03 -15.12
CA LEU A 24 -6.39 -6.85 -15.37
C LEU A 24 -6.73 -8.24 -15.92
N ILE A 25 -7.77 -8.88 -15.37
CA ILE A 25 -8.26 -10.19 -15.86
C ILE A 25 -8.78 -10.07 -17.29
N ARG A 26 -9.58 -9.04 -17.61
CA ARG A 26 -10.06 -8.80 -18.99
C ARG A 26 -8.92 -8.55 -19.97
N ALA A 27 -7.79 -8.02 -19.52
CA ALA A 27 -6.59 -7.84 -20.33
C ALA A 27 -5.73 -9.12 -20.48
N GLY A 28 -6.20 -10.27 -19.93
CA GLY A 28 -5.54 -11.57 -20.09
C GLY A 28 -4.45 -11.84 -19.06
N HIS A 29 -4.46 -11.15 -17.90
CA HIS A 29 -3.53 -11.34 -16.79
C HIS A 29 -4.19 -12.05 -15.62
N SER A 30 -3.39 -12.52 -14.66
CA SER A 30 -3.86 -13.00 -13.36
C SER A 30 -3.76 -11.87 -12.34
N ALA A 31 -4.79 -11.67 -11.53
CA ALA A 31 -4.80 -10.67 -10.47
C ALA A 31 -5.46 -11.22 -9.20
N HIS A 32 -4.78 -11.09 -8.08
CA HIS A 32 -5.25 -11.49 -6.76
C HIS A 32 -5.14 -10.30 -5.80
N ALA A 33 -6.22 -10.00 -5.08
CA ALA A 33 -6.24 -8.97 -4.06
C ALA A 33 -6.26 -9.60 -2.67
N VAL A 34 -5.39 -9.13 -1.78
CA VAL A 34 -5.24 -9.63 -0.40
C VAL A 34 -5.99 -8.74 0.56
N THR A 35 -6.78 -9.32 1.47
CA THR A 35 -7.24 -8.61 2.66
C THR A 35 -6.33 -8.92 3.84
N LEU A 36 -5.73 -7.88 4.42
CA LEU A 36 -4.84 -7.97 5.56
C LEU A 36 -5.60 -8.39 6.83
N THR A 37 -4.96 -9.16 7.70
CA THR A 37 -5.55 -9.66 8.95
C THR A 37 -6.07 -8.52 9.83
N GLY A 38 -7.30 -8.64 10.31
CA GLY A 38 -7.99 -7.64 11.15
C GLY A 38 -8.67 -6.51 10.37
N LEU A 39 -8.67 -6.54 9.03
CA LEU A 39 -9.25 -5.51 8.15
C LEU A 39 -10.31 -6.11 7.22
N GLY A 40 -11.15 -5.27 6.63
CA GLY A 40 -12.17 -5.66 5.67
C GLY A 40 -13.04 -6.81 6.17
N GLU A 41 -13.26 -7.82 5.33
CA GLU A 41 -14.01 -9.05 5.68
C GLU A 41 -13.30 -9.91 6.74
N ARG A 42 -12.01 -9.63 7.04
CA ARG A 42 -11.24 -10.29 8.12
C ARG A 42 -11.21 -9.46 9.40
N SER A 43 -12.05 -8.41 9.53
CA SER A 43 -12.13 -7.54 10.71
C SER A 43 -12.49 -8.30 11.99
N HIS A 44 -13.19 -9.43 11.91
CA HIS A 44 -13.48 -10.32 13.02
C HIS A 44 -12.22 -10.93 13.67
N LEU A 45 -11.07 -10.88 13.00
CA LEU A 45 -9.77 -11.31 13.51
C LEU A 45 -8.99 -10.19 14.21
N LEU A 46 -9.56 -8.97 14.31
CA LEU A 46 -8.87 -7.83 14.92
C LEU A 46 -8.58 -8.08 16.39
N HIS A 47 -7.31 -8.02 16.78
CA HIS A 47 -6.85 -8.15 18.17
C HIS A 47 -5.54 -7.39 18.40
N ARG A 48 -5.18 -7.17 19.68
CA ARG A 48 -4.02 -6.35 20.11
C ARG A 48 -2.66 -6.80 19.58
N GLY A 49 -2.52 -8.09 19.22
CA GLY A 49 -1.24 -8.66 18.79
C GLY A 49 -0.94 -8.47 17.31
N ILE A 50 -1.84 -7.87 16.52
CA ILE A 50 -1.59 -7.60 15.11
C ILE A 50 -0.59 -6.46 14.97
N ASP A 51 0.49 -6.71 14.26
CA ASP A 51 1.56 -5.76 13.97
C ASP A 51 1.92 -5.75 12.47
N LEU A 52 2.99 -5.05 12.10
CA LEU A 52 3.47 -4.99 10.73
C LEU A 52 3.87 -6.38 10.20
N GLU A 53 4.51 -7.20 11.04
CA GLU A 53 4.95 -8.54 10.64
C GLU A 53 3.77 -9.46 10.32
N THR A 54 2.67 -9.37 11.06
CA THR A 54 1.42 -10.09 10.75
C THR A 54 0.96 -9.78 9.33
N HIS A 55 0.93 -8.51 8.95
CA HIS A 55 0.51 -8.10 7.61
C HIS A 55 1.54 -8.45 6.53
N VAL A 56 2.84 -8.40 6.83
CA VAL A 56 3.88 -8.88 5.91
C VAL A 56 3.69 -10.38 5.62
N GLN A 57 3.38 -11.18 6.64
CA GLN A 57 3.09 -12.60 6.46
C GLN A 57 1.83 -12.84 5.62
N ASP A 58 0.77 -12.02 5.76
CA ASP A 58 -0.41 -12.11 4.88
C ASP A 58 -0.02 -12.01 3.39
N VAL A 59 0.90 -11.08 3.05
CA VAL A 59 1.36 -10.88 1.67
C VAL A 59 2.28 -12.01 1.20
N LEU A 60 3.24 -12.44 2.04
CA LEU A 60 4.15 -13.54 1.72
C LEU A 60 3.39 -14.85 1.50
N GLN A 61 2.44 -15.16 2.38
CA GLN A 61 1.61 -16.36 2.25
C GLN A 61 0.68 -16.31 1.04
N ALA A 62 0.22 -15.11 0.63
CA ALA A 62 -0.54 -14.95 -0.59
C ALA A 62 0.33 -15.24 -1.84
N LEU A 63 1.58 -14.76 -1.88
CA LEU A 63 2.52 -15.09 -2.96
C LEU A 63 2.75 -16.60 -3.05
N ASP A 64 2.97 -17.26 -1.90
CA ASP A 64 3.24 -18.70 -1.82
C ASP A 64 1.99 -19.51 -2.20
N ALA A 65 0.81 -19.19 -1.66
CA ALA A 65 -0.44 -19.91 -1.92
C ALA A 65 -0.93 -19.78 -3.37
N GLN A 66 -0.62 -18.65 -4.02
CA GLN A 66 -0.91 -18.43 -5.44
C GLN A 66 0.23 -18.91 -6.36
N GLU A 67 1.27 -19.53 -5.81
CA GLU A 67 2.46 -20.02 -6.53
C GLU A 67 3.05 -18.95 -7.47
N MET A 68 3.01 -17.67 -7.03
CA MET A 68 3.43 -16.54 -7.89
C MET A 68 4.95 -16.51 -8.05
N GLN A 69 5.38 -16.45 -9.31
CA GLN A 69 6.76 -16.21 -9.73
C GLN A 69 6.79 -15.02 -10.68
N ASN A 70 7.78 -14.14 -10.53
CA ASN A 70 7.86 -12.89 -11.30
C ASN A 70 6.59 -12.02 -11.12
N ALA A 71 6.09 -11.92 -9.88
CA ALA A 71 4.90 -11.19 -9.55
C ALA A 71 5.08 -9.66 -9.71
N ILE A 72 4.04 -8.97 -10.14
CA ILE A 72 3.92 -7.52 -10.02
C ILE A 72 3.18 -7.26 -8.71
N LEU A 73 3.91 -6.79 -7.70
CA LEU A 73 3.35 -6.45 -6.39
C LEU A 73 2.92 -4.99 -6.40
N VAL A 74 1.63 -4.74 -6.20
CA VAL A 74 1.06 -3.39 -6.13
C VAL A 74 0.63 -3.12 -4.70
N VAL A 75 1.23 -2.10 -4.08
CA VAL A 75 0.99 -1.75 -2.68
C VAL A 75 0.47 -0.32 -2.56
N HIS A 76 -0.66 -0.14 -1.89
CA HIS A 76 -1.31 1.15 -1.73
C HIS A 76 -1.08 1.72 -0.33
N SER A 77 -0.78 3.02 -0.25
CA SER A 77 -0.77 3.77 1.02
C SER A 77 0.13 3.12 2.09
N TYR A 78 -0.40 2.77 3.26
CA TYR A 78 0.27 2.03 4.34
C TYR A 78 1.01 0.78 3.84
N ALA A 79 0.42 0.04 2.88
CA ALA A 79 1.00 -1.20 2.38
C ALA A 79 2.36 -1.01 1.69
N GLY A 80 2.82 0.21 1.45
CA GLY A 80 4.19 0.48 1.03
C GLY A 80 5.25 -0.02 2.02
N MET A 81 4.93 -0.04 3.33
CA MET A 81 5.75 -0.70 4.35
C MET A 81 5.87 -2.20 4.07
N LEU A 82 4.75 -2.84 3.71
CA LEU A 82 4.67 -4.27 3.41
C LEU A 82 5.42 -4.61 2.12
N GLY A 83 5.19 -3.83 1.06
CA GLY A 83 5.87 -4.01 -0.23
C GLY A 83 7.38 -3.92 -0.10
N THR A 84 7.87 -2.98 0.71
CA THR A 84 9.31 -2.85 1.03
C THR A 84 9.83 -4.08 1.77
N ALA A 85 9.12 -4.56 2.79
CA ALA A 85 9.51 -5.77 3.54
C ALA A 85 9.49 -7.04 2.67
N VAL A 86 8.49 -7.17 1.79
CA VAL A 86 8.38 -8.30 0.87
C VAL A 86 9.49 -8.26 -0.18
N ALA A 87 9.79 -7.10 -0.74
CA ALA A 87 10.90 -6.95 -1.70
C ALA A 87 12.26 -7.24 -1.07
N ASP A 88 12.48 -6.88 0.20
CA ASP A 88 13.68 -7.27 0.94
C ASP A 88 13.80 -8.79 1.09
N ARG A 89 12.70 -9.51 1.36
CA ARG A 89 12.70 -10.96 1.65
C ARG A 89 12.58 -11.84 0.42
N ARG A 90 11.94 -11.35 -0.65
CA ARG A 90 11.54 -12.11 -1.85
C ARG A 90 11.82 -11.36 -3.15
N ALA A 91 12.90 -10.58 -3.23
CA ALA A 91 13.26 -9.83 -4.44
C ALA A 91 13.24 -10.69 -5.71
N ASN A 92 13.69 -11.94 -5.60
CA ASN A 92 13.74 -12.90 -6.71
C ASN A 92 12.36 -13.41 -7.19
N GLN A 93 11.29 -13.22 -6.41
CA GLN A 93 9.91 -13.58 -6.80
C GLN A 93 9.17 -12.39 -7.44
N LEU A 94 9.76 -11.18 -7.39
CA LEU A 94 9.12 -9.96 -7.88
C LEU A 94 9.72 -9.54 -9.23
N LYS A 95 8.86 -9.38 -10.24
CA LYS A 95 9.21 -8.72 -11.50
C LYS A 95 9.21 -7.20 -11.35
N HIS A 96 8.25 -6.66 -10.58
CA HIS A 96 8.06 -5.23 -10.40
C HIS A 96 7.35 -4.93 -9.07
N LEU A 97 7.69 -3.82 -8.43
CA LEU A 97 7.02 -3.30 -7.24
C LEU A 97 6.41 -1.92 -7.55
N VAL A 98 5.09 -1.80 -7.44
CA VAL A 98 4.36 -0.55 -7.63
C VAL A 98 3.93 0.02 -6.29
N TYR A 99 4.43 1.19 -5.95
CA TYR A 99 3.99 2.00 -4.81
C TYR A 99 2.90 2.97 -5.29
N LEU A 100 1.64 2.64 -5.01
CA LEU A 100 0.49 3.46 -5.39
C LEU A 100 0.18 4.46 -4.29
N ASP A 101 0.59 5.70 -4.44
CA ASP A 101 0.49 6.79 -3.46
C ASP A 101 0.83 6.31 -2.03
N ALA A 102 1.90 5.53 -1.92
CA ALA A 102 2.21 4.69 -0.80
C ALA A 102 3.41 5.18 0.02
N VAL A 103 3.49 4.72 1.26
CA VAL A 103 4.67 4.95 2.11
C VAL A 103 5.88 4.24 1.50
N VAL A 104 6.99 4.97 1.35
CA VAL A 104 8.30 4.41 1.05
C VAL A 104 9.20 4.72 2.25
N PRO A 105 9.45 3.76 3.15
CA PRO A 105 10.21 4.01 4.36
C PRO A 105 11.71 4.12 4.09
N LYS A 106 12.45 4.69 5.06
CA LYS A 106 13.89 4.45 5.23
C LYS A 106 14.12 3.25 6.13
N PRO A 107 15.28 2.56 6.05
CA PRO A 107 15.63 1.56 7.06
C PRO A 107 15.53 2.14 8.48
N GLY A 108 14.87 1.43 9.39
CA GLY A 108 14.65 1.89 10.77
C GLY A 108 13.45 2.83 10.97
N GLU A 109 12.65 3.10 9.95
CA GLU A 109 11.40 3.86 10.08
C GLU A 109 10.19 2.93 10.37
N SER A 110 9.18 3.50 11.05
CA SER A 110 7.83 2.95 11.15
C SER A 110 6.88 3.77 10.25
N TRP A 111 5.67 3.25 10.00
CA TRP A 111 4.68 4.07 9.31
C TRP A 111 4.38 5.36 10.11
N SER A 112 4.29 5.30 11.44
CA SER A 112 4.05 6.48 12.27
C SER A 112 5.12 7.56 12.09
N SER A 113 6.39 7.18 11.96
CA SER A 113 7.49 8.15 11.83
C SER A 113 7.46 8.97 10.53
N THR A 114 6.67 8.54 9.54
CA THR A 114 6.45 9.32 8.30
C THR A 114 5.42 10.44 8.45
N HIS A 115 4.71 10.51 9.58
CA HIS A 115 3.65 11.48 9.85
C HIS A 115 4.12 12.63 10.75
N ALA A 116 3.42 13.77 10.67
CA ALA A 116 3.60 14.85 11.63
C ALA A 116 3.21 14.41 13.05
N SER A 117 3.87 14.97 14.05
CA SER A 117 3.70 14.60 15.48
C SER A 117 2.24 14.63 15.96
N ALA A 118 1.44 15.58 15.49
CA ALA A 118 0.02 15.65 15.83
C ALA A 118 -0.77 14.44 15.33
N THR A 119 -0.52 14.01 14.09
CA THR A 119 -1.15 12.80 13.52
C THR A 119 -0.68 11.54 14.24
N GLN A 120 0.62 11.46 14.56
CA GLN A 120 1.18 10.34 15.33
C GLN A 120 0.46 10.21 16.66
N LYS A 121 0.43 11.31 17.44
CA LYS A 121 -0.21 11.35 18.76
C LYS A 121 -1.68 10.95 18.69
N SER A 122 -2.44 11.54 17.78
CA SER A 122 -3.87 11.26 17.63
C SER A 122 -4.16 9.76 17.37
N ARG A 123 -3.39 9.13 16.48
CA ARG A 123 -3.59 7.70 16.16
C ARG A 123 -3.14 6.77 17.28
N ILE A 124 -2.04 7.11 17.95
CA ILE A 124 -1.52 6.33 19.08
C ILE A 124 -2.49 6.40 20.26
N ASP A 125 -3.00 7.60 20.59
CA ASP A 125 -3.96 7.79 21.68
C ASP A 125 -5.26 7.02 21.37
N ALA A 126 -5.80 7.15 20.15
CA ALA A 126 -7.00 6.41 19.76
C ALA A 126 -6.81 4.88 19.81
N ALA A 127 -5.65 4.39 19.43
CA ALA A 127 -5.32 2.97 19.52
C ALA A 127 -5.22 2.51 20.97
N ALA A 128 -4.60 3.31 21.85
CA ALA A 128 -4.45 3.00 23.27
C ALA A 128 -5.81 2.91 24.00
N GLU A 129 -6.77 3.74 23.61
CA GLU A 129 -8.13 3.75 24.16
C GLU A 129 -9.00 2.58 23.65
N SER A 130 -8.61 1.97 22.52
CA SER A 130 -9.34 0.84 21.90
C SER A 130 -9.01 -0.49 22.60
N ILE A 131 -10.03 -1.32 22.84
CA ILE A 131 -9.88 -2.68 23.40
C ILE A 131 -8.93 -3.52 22.53
N ASN A 132 -9.01 -3.37 21.22
CA ASN A 132 -8.22 -4.15 20.26
C ASN A 132 -6.92 -3.45 19.81
N ASN A 133 -6.52 -2.33 20.45
CA ASN A 133 -5.38 -1.52 20.03
C ASN A 133 -5.52 -1.14 18.54
N SER A 134 -6.60 -0.46 18.18
CA SER A 134 -6.90 -0.05 16.82
C SER A 134 -7.38 1.40 16.76
N PHE A 135 -7.18 2.07 15.64
CA PHE A 135 -7.66 3.44 15.45
C PHE A 135 -8.66 3.53 14.29
N PRO A 136 -9.67 4.43 14.41
CA PRO A 136 -10.78 4.51 13.46
C PRO A 136 -10.32 5.01 12.09
N PRO A 137 -11.10 4.70 11.02
CA PRO A 137 -10.89 5.30 9.72
C PRO A 137 -11.20 6.80 9.73
N PRO A 138 -10.53 7.59 8.88
CA PRO A 138 -10.93 8.97 8.62
C PRO A 138 -12.16 9.02 7.74
N ASP A 139 -12.74 10.21 7.61
CA ASP A 139 -13.79 10.47 6.62
C ASP A 139 -13.26 10.23 5.19
N PRO A 140 -13.98 9.49 4.31
CA PRO A 140 -13.51 9.17 2.96
C PRO A 140 -13.24 10.36 2.05
N SER A 141 -13.80 11.54 2.36
CA SER A 141 -13.51 12.76 1.60
C SER A 141 -12.05 13.17 1.62
N VAL A 142 -11.29 12.77 2.67
CA VAL A 142 -9.84 13.04 2.76
C VAL A 142 -9.04 12.31 1.67
N PHE A 143 -9.60 11.25 1.09
CA PHE A 143 -9.01 10.50 -0.03
C PHE A 143 -9.39 11.06 -1.40
N GLY A 144 -10.17 12.14 -1.44
CA GLY A 144 -10.68 12.73 -2.67
C GLY A 144 -11.91 12.00 -3.24
N LEU A 145 -12.59 11.22 -2.42
CA LEU A 145 -13.80 10.50 -2.80
C LEU A 145 -15.05 11.37 -2.60
N ALA A 146 -16.03 11.22 -3.50
CA ALA A 146 -17.30 11.94 -3.46
C ALA A 146 -18.45 11.05 -3.95
N ALA A 147 -19.69 11.44 -3.65
CA ALA A 147 -20.92 10.79 -4.12
C ALA A 147 -20.92 9.27 -3.79
N GLU A 148 -21.16 8.44 -4.80
CA GLU A 148 -21.33 6.99 -4.63
C GLU A 148 -20.05 6.31 -4.12
N ASP A 149 -18.86 6.78 -4.54
CA ASP A 149 -17.57 6.25 -4.09
C ASP A 149 -17.37 6.53 -2.60
N TYR A 150 -17.72 7.74 -2.13
CA TYR A 150 -17.68 8.09 -0.72
C TYR A 150 -18.56 7.14 0.12
N ASP A 151 -19.83 6.99 -0.25
CA ASP A 151 -20.76 6.13 0.46
C ASP A 151 -20.32 4.66 0.45
N TRP A 152 -19.74 4.22 -0.68
CA TRP A 152 -19.27 2.85 -0.85
C TRP A 152 -18.09 2.53 0.07
N VAL A 153 -17.12 3.45 0.20
CA VAL A 153 -15.96 3.33 1.08
C VAL A 153 -16.38 3.46 2.55
N GLN A 154 -17.19 4.47 2.89
CA GLN A 154 -17.64 4.70 4.27
C GLN A 154 -18.28 3.47 4.91
N ARG A 155 -19.09 2.73 4.14
CA ARG A 155 -19.74 1.50 4.63
C ARG A 155 -18.81 0.32 4.81
N ARG A 156 -17.58 0.35 4.23
CA ARG A 156 -16.66 -0.80 4.18
C ARG A 156 -15.38 -0.61 4.96
N GLN A 157 -15.04 0.60 5.31
CA GLN A 157 -13.87 0.86 6.14
C GLN A 157 -13.98 0.18 7.50
N THR A 158 -12.86 -0.30 8.01
CA THR A 158 -12.74 -0.94 9.32
C THR A 158 -11.59 -0.30 10.12
N PRO A 159 -11.63 -0.30 11.47
CA PRO A 159 -10.53 0.18 12.28
C PRO A 159 -9.21 -0.51 11.93
N HIS A 160 -8.10 0.24 11.96
CA HIS A 160 -6.77 -0.27 11.61
C HIS A 160 -5.98 -0.68 12.86
N PRO A 161 -5.26 -1.84 12.85
CA PRO A 161 -4.46 -2.30 13.98
C PRO A 161 -3.32 -1.33 14.33
N GLY A 162 -3.29 -0.84 15.57
CA GLY A 162 -2.30 0.14 16.02
C GLY A 162 -0.87 -0.41 16.11
N GLY A 163 -0.71 -1.71 16.34
CA GLY A 163 0.61 -2.35 16.37
C GLY A 163 1.38 -2.19 15.05
N SER A 164 0.69 -2.27 13.90
CA SER A 164 1.30 -2.07 12.60
C SER A 164 1.75 -0.62 12.33
N TYR A 165 1.16 0.34 13.04
CA TYR A 165 1.47 1.77 12.89
C TYR A 165 2.83 2.16 13.47
N GLN A 166 3.20 1.55 14.60
CA GLN A 166 4.41 1.89 15.36
C GLN A 166 5.57 0.91 15.12
N HIS A 167 5.32 -0.22 14.48
CA HIS A 167 6.33 -1.24 14.24
C HIS A 167 7.43 -0.71 13.31
N VAL A 168 8.67 -0.79 13.76
CA VAL A 168 9.85 -0.32 13.00
C VAL A 168 10.26 -1.37 11.98
N LEU A 169 10.43 -0.96 10.73
CA LEU A 169 10.89 -1.82 9.65
C LEU A 169 12.40 -1.62 9.38
N ASN A 170 13.17 -2.67 9.59
CA ASN A 170 14.55 -2.75 9.13
C ASN A 170 14.61 -3.61 7.87
N PHE A 171 15.35 -3.14 6.86
CA PHE A 171 15.51 -3.82 5.58
C PHE A 171 16.83 -3.40 4.91
N ASP A 172 17.29 -4.21 3.96
CA ASP A 172 18.42 -3.90 3.11
C ASP A 172 17.95 -3.10 1.87
N ALA A 173 18.27 -1.80 1.85
CA ALA A 173 17.88 -0.92 0.76
C ALA A 173 18.44 -1.35 -0.59
N ALA A 174 19.64 -1.95 -0.64
CA ALA A 174 20.23 -2.44 -1.89
C ALA A 174 19.45 -3.65 -2.45
N ARG A 175 18.95 -4.53 -1.56
CA ARG A 175 18.12 -5.66 -1.96
C ARG A 175 16.77 -5.22 -2.50
N VAL A 176 16.10 -4.28 -1.84
CA VAL A 176 14.85 -3.69 -2.35
C VAL A 176 15.12 -2.95 -3.67
N ALA A 177 16.25 -2.25 -3.79
CA ALA A 177 16.62 -1.51 -4.99
C ALA A 177 16.91 -2.42 -6.21
N SER A 178 17.19 -3.71 -6.01
CA SER A 178 17.36 -4.66 -7.10
C SER A 178 16.05 -4.96 -7.85
N VAL A 179 14.89 -4.74 -7.21
CA VAL A 179 13.57 -4.90 -7.85
C VAL A 179 13.21 -3.62 -8.62
N PRO A 180 12.82 -3.68 -9.91
CA PRO A 180 12.29 -2.52 -10.63
C PRO A 180 11.06 -1.95 -9.91
N ARG A 181 10.99 -0.61 -9.79
CA ARG A 181 9.95 0.06 -8.99
C ARG A 181 9.30 1.21 -9.74
N THR A 182 8.01 1.41 -9.47
CA THR A 182 7.27 2.59 -9.92
C THR A 182 6.53 3.20 -8.72
N PHE A 183 6.69 4.51 -8.52
CA PHE A 183 5.85 5.28 -7.61
C PHE A 183 4.78 6.01 -8.42
N ILE A 184 3.51 5.69 -8.18
CA ILE A 184 2.36 6.41 -8.77
C ILE A 184 1.91 7.45 -7.75
N ASN A 185 2.08 8.73 -8.11
CA ASN A 185 1.77 9.89 -7.29
C ASN A 185 0.38 10.42 -7.62
N CYS A 186 -0.57 10.36 -6.67
CA CYS A 186 -1.92 10.88 -6.81
C CYS A 186 -1.96 12.35 -6.38
N THR A 187 -2.35 13.26 -7.31
CA THR A 187 -2.10 14.69 -7.15
C THR A 187 -3.34 15.59 -7.05
N VAL A 188 -4.58 15.05 -7.24
CA VAL A 188 -5.80 15.88 -7.30
C VAL A 188 -7.01 15.20 -6.61
N PRO A 189 -7.34 15.54 -5.37
CA PRO A 189 -6.54 16.27 -4.40
C PRO A 189 -5.42 15.40 -3.82
N PRO A 190 -4.25 15.95 -3.49
CA PRO A 190 -3.19 15.19 -2.87
C PRO A 190 -3.51 14.88 -1.39
N LEU A 191 -3.23 13.68 -0.92
CA LEU A 191 -3.31 13.36 0.50
C LEU A 191 -2.10 13.92 1.24
N ALA A 192 -2.31 14.84 2.18
CA ALA A 192 -1.23 15.56 2.86
C ALA A 192 -0.27 14.64 3.65
N THR A 193 -0.76 13.52 4.18
CA THR A 193 0.09 12.57 4.94
C THR A 193 1.11 11.83 4.08
N ILE A 194 1.00 11.87 2.75
CA ILE A 194 1.97 11.30 1.81
C ILE A 194 2.97 12.35 1.29
N ASP A 195 2.81 13.65 1.57
CA ASP A 195 3.69 14.70 1.04
C ASP A 195 5.18 14.49 1.37
N ALA A 196 5.49 14.00 2.55
CA ALA A 196 6.87 13.68 2.93
C ALA A 196 7.47 12.59 2.03
N VAL A 197 6.67 11.59 1.66
CA VAL A 197 7.09 10.50 0.76
C VAL A 197 7.26 11.02 -0.67
N ARG A 198 6.32 11.84 -1.17
CA ARG A 198 6.41 12.44 -2.52
C ARG A 198 7.71 13.23 -2.71
N ARG A 199 8.14 13.97 -1.67
CA ARG A 199 9.42 14.70 -1.71
C ARG A 199 10.63 13.77 -1.73
N ARG A 200 10.60 12.67 -0.96
CA ARG A 200 11.75 11.75 -0.86
C ARG A 200 11.93 10.86 -2.10
N VAL A 201 10.85 10.47 -2.77
CA VAL A 201 10.95 9.60 -3.97
C VAL A 201 11.46 10.30 -5.22
N ILE A 202 11.54 11.63 -5.20
CA ILE A 202 12.18 12.45 -6.26
C ILE A 202 13.55 12.97 -5.84
N ASP A 203 13.97 12.74 -4.60
CA ASP A 203 15.31 13.14 -4.10
C ASP A 203 16.36 12.13 -4.61
N PRO A 204 17.37 12.55 -5.40
CA PRO A 204 18.39 11.67 -5.91
C PRO A 204 19.28 11.05 -4.81
N GLN A 205 19.26 11.57 -3.59
CA GLN A 205 19.99 11.02 -2.44
C GLN A 205 19.17 10.05 -1.59
N PHE A 206 17.88 9.83 -1.93
CA PHE A 206 17.04 8.92 -1.17
C PHE A 206 17.59 7.48 -1.21
N TRP A 207 17.69 6.82 -0.06
CA TRP A 207 18.41 5.56 0.14
C TRP A 207 19.87 5.63 -0.33
N GLU A 208 20.57 6.74 -0.05
CA GLU A 208 21.96 6.94 -0.50
C GLU A 208 22.11 6.81 -2.03
N GLY A 209 21.11 7.23 -2.78
CA GLY A 209 21.06 7.14 -4.24
C GLY A 209 20.60 5.80 -4.81
N LEU A 210 20.31 4.81 -3.98
CA LEU A 210 19.84 3.49 -4.46
C LEU A 210 18.41 3.54 -5.01
N TRP A 211 17.56 4.43 -4.48
CA TRP A 211 16.17 4.51 -4.92
C TRP A 211 16.04 4.73 -6.43
N ILE A 212 16.76 5.67 -7.00
CA ILE A 212 16.61 6.09 -8.39
C ILE A 212 17.16 5.08 -9.41
N GLN A 213 17.95 4.09 -9.00
CA GLN A 213 18.65 3.18 -9.91
C GLN A 213 17.70 2.37 -10.80
N ASN A 214 16.56 1.93 -10.25
CA ASN A 214 15.54 1.15 -10.97
C ASN A 214 14.14 1.64 -10.61
N ALA A 215 13.95 2.96 -10.41
CA ALA A 215 12.68 3.54 -10.02
C ALA A 215 12.20 4.59 -11.01
N SER A 216 10.89 4.63 -11.24
CA SER A 216 10.21 5.69 -11.97
C SER A 216 9.13 6.33 -11.08
N VAL A 217 8.82 7.60 -11.36
CA VAL A 217 7.72 8.32 -10.71
C VAL A 217 6.75 8.75 -11.80
N ILE A 218 5.47 8.38 -11.62
CA ILE A 218 4.37 8.70 -12.55
C ILE A 218 3.34 9.52 -11.78
N GLU A 219 2.80 10.58 -12.38
CA GLU A 219 1.69 11.33 -11.82
C GLU A 219 0.34 10.81 -12.34
N MET A 220 -0.63 10.72 -11.43
CA MET A 220 -2.02 10.40 -11.73
C MET A 220 -2.91 11.51 -11.13
N LYS A 221 -3.69 12.20 -11.97
CA LYS A 221 -4.53 13.36 -11.56
C LYS A 221 -5.84 12.89 -10.92
N THR A 222 -5.74 12.24 -9.78
CA THR A 222 -6.86 11.74 -9.00
C THR A 222 -6.53 11.79 -7.50
N GLY A 223 -7.51 11.49 -6.64
CA GLY A 223 -7.32 11.36 -5.19
C GLY A 223 -6.52 10.12 -4.79
N HIS A 224 -6.39 9.94 -3.48
CA HIS A 224 -5.54 8.91 -2.86
C HIS A 224 -5.95 7.46 -3.18
N ASP A 225 -7.24 7.23 -3.49
CA ASP A 225 -7.80 5.90 -3.78
C ASP A 225 -8.10 5.70 -5.28
N PRO A 226 -7.09 5.72 -6.17
CA PRO A 226 -7.30 5.65 -7.63
C PRO A 226 -7.90 4.31 -8.08
N MET A 227 -7.76 3.25 -7.28
CA MET A 227 -8.39 1.96 -7.55
C MET A 227 -9.93 2.05 -7.50
N ILE A 228 -10.47 3.11 -6.87
CA ILE A 228 -11.89 3.41 -6.75
C ILE A 228 -12.28 4.55 -7.71
N SER A 229 -11.62 5.71 -7.60
CA SER A 229 -11.98 6.92 -8.33
C SER A 229 -11.59 6.91 -9.83
N ALA A 230 -10.55 6.16 -10.21
CA ALA A 230 -10.01 6.10 -11.58
C ALA A 230 -9.49 4.70 -11.96
N PRO A 231 -10.28 3.62 -11.78
CA PRO A 231 -9.80 2.25 -11.92
C PRO A 231 -9.33 1.89 -13.34
N LYS A 232 -9.92 2.49 -14.37
CA LYS A 232 -9.51 2.23 -15.77
C LYS A 232 -8.14 2.82 -16.08
N GLU A 233 -7.89 4.04 -15.64
CA GLU A 233 -6.60 4.71 -15.82
C GLU A 233 -5.51 4.00 -15.01
N LEU A 234 -5.79 3.64 -13.76
CA LEU A 234 -4.87 2.85 -12.95
C LEU A 234 -4.56 1.51 -13.59
N THR A 235 -5.57 0.79 -14.09
CA THR A 235 -5.36 -0.48 -14.79
C THR A 235 -4.40 -0.32 -15.99
N ALA A 236 -4.57 0.74 -16.79
CA ALA A 236 -3.69 1.01 -17.92
C ALA A 236 -2.23 1.25 -17.48
N LEU A 237 -2.01 1.99 -16.40
CA LEU A 237 -0.66 2.20 -15.83
C LEU A 237 -0.05 0.90 -15.31
N LEU A 238 -0.84 0.05 -14.65
CA LEU A 238 -0.36 -1.25 -14.15
C LEU A 238 0.00 -2.20 -15.30
N LEU A 239 -0.78 -2.19 -16.40
CA LEU A 239 -0.45 -2.97 -17.60
C LEU A 239 0.88 -2.53 -18.22
N ALA A 240 1.16 -1.22 -18.25
CA ALA A 240 2.45 -0.71 -18.72
C ALA A 240 3.64 -1.17 -17.84
N CYS A 241 3.43 -1.44 -16.56
CA CYS A 241 4.47 -2.00 -15.69
C CYS A 241 4.76 -3.50 -15.96
N ALA A 242 3.91 -4.19 -16.70
CA ALA A 242 4.12 -5.60 -17.05
C ALA A 242 5.16 -5.79 -18.15
N ASP A 243 5.29 -4.84 -19.06
CA ASP A 243 6.21 -4.86 -20.21
C ASP A 243 6.98 -3.53 -20.26
N PRO A 244 7.91 -3.28 -19.28
CA PRO A 244 8.69 -2.05 -19.19
C PRO A 244 9.75 -1.92 -20.27
#